data_d883046e127f283cda50c7afdec5fe8b
#
_entry.id   d883046e127f283cda50c7afdec5fe8b
#
_cell.length_a   1.000
_cell.length_b   1.000
_cell.length_c   1.000
_cell.angle_alpha   90.00
_cell.angle_beta   90.00
_cell.angle_gamma   90.00
#
_symmetry.space_group_name_H-M   'P 1'
#
loop_
_entity.id
_entity.type
_entity.pdbx_description
1 polymer ?
#
loop_
_entity_poly.entity_id
_entity_poly.type
_entity_poly.pdbx_seq_one_letter_code
_entity_poly.pdbx_strand_id
1 'polypeptide(L)'
;MVDNRTNNAKAIISSLRSTVGENIRVFRRIPVRIMGAFTEPVQPYMIEPKITELLLENEKRKETMNPIERIARFHLEFEGIHPFIDGNGRTGRLILNLDLIRNGYPPIIIKFADRKRYYDAFDEYYKNGGAAAMTNLVAGYVNERLDDYLRVLEDVAENGK
;
A
#
# COMPACT_ATOMS: atom_id res chain seq x y z
N MET A 1 15.08 -20.77 -17.82
CA MET A 1 14.89 -19.30 -17.82
C MET A 1 14.41 -18.89 -16.44
N VAL A 2 15.24 -18.23 -15.66
CA VAL A 2 14.81 -17.67 -14.35
C VAL A 2 13.87 -16.50 -14.68
N ASP A 3 12.64 -16.60 -14.20
CA ASP A 3 11.58 -15.64 -14.50
C ASP A 3 12.00 -14.23 -14.02
N ASN A 4 12.02 -13.26 -14.93
CA ASN A 4 12.33 -11.86 -14.65
C ASN A 4 11.45 -11.27 -13.51
N ARG A 5 10.26 -11.82 -13.30
CA ARG A 5 9.30 -11.44 -12.24
C ARG A 5 9.83 -11.80 -10.85
N THR A 6 10.44 -12.98 -10.70
CA THR A 6 11.04 -13.42 -9.42
C THR A 6 12.27 -12.58 -9.06
N ASN A 7 13.07 -12.17 -10.05
CA ASN A 7 14.21 -11.28 -9.83
C ASN A 7 13.78 -9.87 -9.42
N ASN A 8 12.69 -9.36 -9.99
CA ASN A 8 12.14 -8.04 -9.63
C ASN A 8 11.57 -8.05 -8.19
N ALA A 9 10.87 -9.10 -7.79
CA ALA A 9 10.40 -9.27 -6.41
C ALA A 9 11.56 -9.31 -5.40
N LYS A 10 12.63 -10.06 -5.69
CA LYS A 10 13.85 -10.10 -4.89
C LYS A 10 14.55 -8.75 -4.80
N ALA A 11 14.60 -8.00 -5.91
CA ALA A 11 15.18 -6.66 -5.95
C ALA A 11 14.37 -5.66 -5.10
N ILE A 12 13.03 -5.73 -5.13
CA ILE A 12 12.16 -4.90 -4.29
C ILE A 12 12.36 -5.25 -2.80
N ILE A 13 12.39 -6.53 -2.44
CA ILE A 13 12.69 -6.98 -1.08
C ILE A 13 14.07 -6.49 -0.62
N SER A 14 15.08 -6.58 -1.48
CA SER A 14 16.44 -6.08 -1.21
C SER A 14 16.43 -4.56 -1.03
N SER A 15 15.71 -3.82 -1.87
CA SER A 15 15.55 -2.37 -1.78
C SER A 15 14.81 -1.95 -0.50
N LEU A 16 13.72 -2.64 -0.14
CA LEU A 16 13.03 -2.42 1.13
C LEU A 16 13.98 -2.67 2.34
N ARG A 17 14.85 -3.66 2.24
CA ARG A 17 15.89 -3.93 3.23
C ARG A 17 16.99 -2.87 3.27
N SER A 18 17.29 -2.21 2.15
CA SER A 18 18.39 -1.23 2.05
C SER A 18 17.99 0.21 2.38
N THR A 19 16.72 0.56 2.25
CA THR A 19 16.24 1.96 2.32
C THR A 19 15.96 2.44 3.75
N VAL A 20 15.89 1.53 4.72
CA VAL A 20 15.51 1.85 6.11
C VAL A 20 16.68 1.51 7.05
N GLY A 21 17.11 2.44 7.91
CA GLY A 21 18.31 2.33 8.75
C GLY A 21 18.52 0.97 9.46
N GLU A 22 19.71 0.70 9.96
CA GLU A 22 20.17 -0.65 10.37
C GLU A 22 19.21 -1.43 11.30
N ASN A 23 18.43 -0.74 12.12
CA ASN A 23 17.48 -1.37 13.06
C ASN A 23 16.10 -1.69 12.43
N ILE A 24 15.81 -1.25 11.17
CA ILE A 24 14.52 -1.42 10.50
C ILE A 24 14.64 -2.37 9.29
N ARG A 25 15.84 -2.80 8.93
CA ARG A 25 16.16 -3.64 7.76
C ARG A 25 15.76 -5.11 7.89
N VAL A 26 15.24 -5.53 9.03
CA VAL A 26 14.99 -6.95 9.30
C VAL A 26 13.52 -7.15 9.58
N PHE A 27 12.91 -8.11 8.89
CA PHE A 27 11.60 -8.59 9.27
C PHE A 27 11.61 -9.02 10.75
N ARG A 28 10.51 -8.75 11.45
CA ARG A 28 10.39 -9.13 12.85
C ARG A 28 10.60 -10.63 13.02
N ARG A 29 11.24 -10.98 14.13
CA ARG A 29 11.54 -12.38 14.51
C ARG A 29 10.63 -12.86 15.63
N ILE A 30 9.77 -11.99 16.15
CA ILE A 30 8.83 -12.29 17.23
C ILE A 30 7.40 -12.08 16.75
N PRO A 31 6.41 -12.82 17.30
CA PRO A 31 5.01 -12.54 17.08
C PRO A 31 4.65 -11.14 17.61
N VAL A 32 3.73 -10.46 16.91
CA VAL A 32 3.17 -9.17 17.32
C VAL A 32 1.65 -9.22 17.22
N ARG A 33 0.97 -8.35 17.97
CA ARG A 33 -0.47 -8.12 17.85
C ARG A 33 -0.73 -6.67 17.49
N ILE A 34 -1.69 -6.45 16.59
CA ILE A 34 -2.17 -5.11 16.27
C ILE A 34 -3.36 -4.83 17.18
N MET A 35 -3.21 -3.86 18.08
CA MET A 35 -4.29 -3.50 19.02
C MET A 35 -5.51 -3.00 18.26
N GLY A 36 -6.66 -3.62 18.52
CA GLY A 36 -7.93 -3.26 17.88
C GLY A 36 -8.14 -3.77 16.45
N ALA A 37 -7.20 -4.54 15.88
CA ALA A 37 -7.38 -5.17 14.58
C ALA A 37 -8.16 -6.49 14.70
N PHE A 38 -8.96 -6.77 13.65
CA PHE A 38 -9.72 -8.03 13.56
C PHE A 38 -8.83 -9.23 13.24
N THR A 39 -7.70 -9.01 12.57
CA THR A 39 -6.79 -10.07 12.13
C THR A 39 -5.49 -10.09 12.93
N GLU A 40 -4.91 -11.29 13.08
CA GLU A 40 -3.57 -11.44 13.64
C GLU A 40 -2.53 -11.45 12.50
N PRO A 41 -1.41 -10.69 12.65
CA PRO A 41 -0.30 -10.74 11.71
C PRO A 41 0.27 -12.15 11.56
N VAL A 42 0.81 -12.44 10.38
CA VAL A 42 1.41 -13.76 10.10
C VAL A 42 2.55 -14.09 11.07
N GLN A 43 2.82 -15.37 11.30
CA GLN A 43 3.95 -15.81 12.11
C GLN A 43 5.29 -15.36 11.47
N PRO A 44 6.33 -15.04 12.26
CA PRO A 44 7.59 -14.49 11.76
C PRO A 44 8.23 -15.29 10.61
N TYR A 45 8.20 -16.61 10.68
CA TYR A 45 8.76 -17.49 9.64
C TYR A 45 7.97 -17.46 8.32
N MET A 46 6.72 -16.97 8.34
CA MET A 46 5.86 -16.81 7.16
C MET A 46 5.98 -15.46 6.48
N ILE A 47 6.67 -14.47 7.07
CA ILE A 47 6.74 -13.11 6.53
C ILE A 47 7.37 -13.10 5.14
N GLU A 48 8.55 -13.68 4.98
CA GLU A 48 9.26 -13.65 3.70
C GLU A 48 8.51 -14.41 2.58
N PRO A 49 7.98 -15.63 2.82
CA PRO A 49 7.08 -16.27 1.85
C PRO A 49 5.86 -15.44 1.49
N LYS A 50 5.19 -14.83 2.47
CA LYS A 50 3.99 -14.02 2.24
C LYS A 50 4.26 -12.71 1.52
N ILE A 51 5.36 -12.04 1.78
CA ILE A 51 5.79 -10.86 1.01
C ILE A 51 6.10 -11.26 -0.44
N THR A 52 6.78 -12.39 -0.65
CA THR A 52 7.07 -12.90 -1.99
C THR A 52 5.78 -13.21 -2.75
N GLU A 53 4.84 -13.91 -2.13
CA GLU A 53 3.52 -14.21 -2.68
C GLU A 53 2.76 -12.93 -3.04
N LEU A 54 2.70 -11.96 -2.12
CA LEU A 54 2.06 -10.65 -2.32
C LEU A 54 2.62 -9.91 -3.54
N LEU A 55 3.94 -9.87 -3.69
CA LEU A 55 4.58 -9.21 -4.82
C LEU A 55 4.26 -9.91 -6.14
N LEU A 56 4.31 -11.24 -6.19
CA LEU A 56 3.99 -12.01 -7.40
C LEU A 56 2.52 -11.86 -7.79
N GLU A 57 1.60 -11.93 -6.84
CA GLU A 57 0.18 -11.71 -7.10
C GLU A 57 -0.12 -10.28 -7.55
N ASN A 58 0.55 -9.28 -6.95
CA ASN A 58 0.40 -7.89 -7.38
C ASN A 58 0.86 -7.68 -8.85
N GLU A 59 1.93 -8.34 -9.29
CA GLU A 59 2.36 -8.28 -10.70
C GLU A 59 1.32 -8.92 -11.65
N LYS A 60 0.73 -10.05 -11.29
CA LYS A 60 -0.33 -10.68 -12.09
C LYS A 60 -1.58 -9.80 -12.20
N ARG A 61 -1.97 -9.16 -11.09
CA ARG A 61 -3.14 -8.27 -11.01
C ARG A 61 -3.02 -7.03 -11.89
N LYS A 62 -1.82 -6.62 -12.31
CA LYS A 62 -1.61 -5.51 -13.26
C LYS A 62 -2.28 -5.75 -14.62
N GLU A 63 -2.43 -6.99 -15.01
CA GLU A 63 -3.01 -7.37 -16.31
C GLU A 63 -4.55 -7.35 -16.30
N THR A 64 -5.17 -7.49 -15.12
CA THR A 64 -6.62 -7.77 -15.02
C THR A 64 -7.38 -6.83 -14.09
N MET A 65 -6.68 -6.04 -13.27
CA MET A 65 -7.30 -5.23 -12.21
C MET A 65 -7.07 -3.75 -12.43
N ASN A 66 -8.07 -2.94 -12.08
CA ASN A 66 -7.91 -1.49 -12.07
C ASN A 66 -6.74 -1.08 -11.15
N PRO A 67 -5.86 -0.15 -11.57
CA PRO A 67 -4.69 0.24 -10.79
C PRO A 67 -5.02 0.69 -9.35
N ILE A 68 -6.06 1.48 -9.14
CA ILE A 68 -6.45 1.97 -7.79
C ILE A 68 -6.90 0.81 -6.90
N GLU A 69 -7.70 -0.14 -7.44
CA GLU A 69 -8.12 -1.32 -6.71
C GLU A 69 -6.92 -2.21 -6.35
N ARG A 70 -6.02 -2.46 -7.30
CA ARG A 70 -4.81 -3.24 -7.09
C ARG A 70 -3.93 -2.65 -6.00
N ILE A 71 -3.72 -1.32 -6.03
CA ILE A 71 -2.91 -0.58 -5.05
C ILE A 71 -3.56 -0.65 -3.66
N ALA A 72 -4.87 -0.44 -3.58
CA ALA A 72 -5.62 -0.53 -2.33
C ALA A 72 -5.54 -1.94 -1.73
N ARG A 73 -5.71 -2.97 -2.56
CA ARG A 73 -5.61 -4.38 -2.15
C ARG A 73 -4.20 -4.73 -1.67
N PHE A 74 -3.18 -4.32 -2.40
CA PHE A 74 -1.78 -4.51 -1.98
C PHE A 74 -1.52 -3.90 -0.61
N HIS A 75 -2.02 -2.68 -0.38
CA HIS A 75 -1.87 -2.00 0.91
C HIS A 75 -2.52 -2.78 2.06
N LEU A 76 -3.76 -3.28 1.86
CA LEU A 76 -4.47 -4.12 2.83
C LEU A 76 -3.67 -5.39 3.17
N GLU A 77 -3.21 -6.11 2.15
CA GLU A 77 -2.47 -7.37 2.29
C GLU A 77 -1.10 -7.15 2.96
N PHE A 78 -0.38 -6.08 2.60
CA PHE A 78 0.90 -5.72 3.22
C PHE A 78 0.75 -5.43 4.71
N GLU A 79 -0.25 -4.62 5.08
CA GLU A 79 -0.51 -4.28 6.49
C GLU A 79 -0.92 -5.53 7.30
N GLY A 80 -1.61 -6.50 6.70
CA GLY A 80 -1.95 -7.76 7.36
C GLY A 80 -0.75 -8.68 7.58
N ILE A 81 0.23 -8.68 6.69
CA ILE A 81 1.49 -9.40 6.91
C ILE A 81 2.24 -8.77 8.10
N HIS A 82 2.22 -7.45 8.19
CA HIS A 82 2.84 -6.67 9.26
C HIS A 82 4.31 -7.04 9.49
N PRO A 83 5.18 -6.85 8.47
CA PRO A 83 6.49 -7.49 8.45
C PRO A 83 7.50 -6.93 9.47
N PHE A 84 7.28 -5.73 10.01
CA PHE A 84 8.23 -5.04 10.90
C PHE A 84 7.70 -4.97 12.34
N ILE A 85 8.60 -4.74 13.31
CA ILE A 85 8.21 -4.49 14.70
C ILE A 85 7.50 -3.14 14.82
N ASP A 86 7.96 -2.13 14.07
CA ASP A 86 7.38 -0.78 14.00
C ASP A 86 7.48 -0.24 12.58
N GLY A 87 6.65 0.76 12.26
CA GLY A 87 6.69 1.47 10.99
C GLY A 87 5.92 0.81 9.83
N ASN A 88 5.17 -0.27 10.06
CA ASN A 88 4.39 -0.93 9.00
C ASN A 88 3.45 0.06 8.31
N GLY A 89 2.62 0.79 9.05
CA GLY A 89 1.70 1.77 8.47
C GLY A 89 2.39 2.91 7.72
N ARG A 90 3.58 3.36 8.14
CA ARG A 90 4.38 4.34 7.39
C ARG A 90 4.89 3.74 6.08
N THR A 91 5.43 2.55 6.15
CA THR A 91 5.94 1.81 4.98
C THR A 91 4.81 1.48 4.01
N GLY A 92 3.69 0.97 4.49
CA GLY A 92 2.52 0.65 3.65
C GLY A 92 1.98 1.87 2.90
N ARG A 93 1.83 3.02 3.56
CA ARG A 93 1.43 4.27 2.90
C ARG A 93 2.48 4.81 1.94
N LEU A 94 3.77 4.63 2.23
CA LEU A 94 4.84 5.01 1.30
C LEU A 94 4.80 4.16 0.03
N ILE A 95 4.62 2.85 0.14
CA ILE A 95 4.49 1.94 -1.01
C ILE A 95 3.23 2.28 -1.81
N LEU A 96 2.09 2.53 -1.14
CA LEU A 96 0.85 2.94 -1.78
C LEU A 96 1.08 4.19 -2.66
N ASN A 97 1.70 5.23 -2.11
CA ASN A 97 1.98 6.46 -2.84
C ASN A 97 2.98 6.26 -3.98
N LEU A 98 4.02 5.45 -3.77
CA LEU A 98 4.98 5.11 -4.82
C LEU A 98 4.29 4.41 -6.00
N ASP A 99 3.36 3.50 -5.70
CA ASP A 99 2.64 2.75 -6.75
C ASP A 99 1.60 3.65 -7.44
N LEU A 100 0.94 4.58 -6.74
CA LEU A 100 0.11 5.62 -7.34
C LEU A 100 0.90 6.44 -8.36
N ILE A 101 2.06 6.99 -7.96
CA ILE A 101 2.92 7.79 -8.83
C ILE A 101 3.38 7.00 -10.07
N ARG A 102 3.76 5.74 -9.90
CA ARG A 102 4.18 4.86 -11.01
C ARG A 102 3.06 4.57 -12.01
N ASN A 103 1.81 4.70 -11.59
CA ASN A 103 0.63 4.53 -12.46
C ASN A 103 0.06 5.87 -12.94
N GLY A 104 0.78 6.99 -12.74
CA GLY A 104 0.38 8.32 -13.23
C GLY A 104 -0.64 9.05 -12.35
N TYR A 105 -0.88 8.57 -11.13
CA TYR A 105 -1.76 9.22 -10.16
C TYR A 105 -0.96 10.11 -9.21
N PRO A 106 -1.58 11.19 -8.67
CA PRO A 106 -0.97 11.99 -7.63
C PRO A 106 -0.83 11.20 -6.31
N PRO A 107 0.19 11.50 -5.50
CA PRO A 107 0.29 10.96 -4.15
C PRO A 107 -0.82 11.54 -3.26
N ILE A 108 -1.26 10.73 -2.30
CA ILE A 108 -2.36 11.08 -1.38
C ILE A 108 -1.89 11.11 0.07
N ILE A 109 -2.63 11.85 0.90
CA ILE A 109 -2.48 11.87 2.35
C ILE A 109 -3.81 11.48 2.97
N ILE A 110 -3.84 10.34 3.65
CA ILE A 110 -5.02 9.90 4.40
C ILE A 110 -5.17 10.80 5.64
N LYS A 111 -6.23 11.59 5.68
CA LYS A 111 -6.48 12.58 6.73
C LYS A 111 -6.83 11.89 8.06
N PHE A 112 -6.44 12.48 9.17
CA PHE A 112 -6.77 11.96 10.50
C PHE A 112 -8.30 11.85 10.71
N ALA A 113 -9.07 12.77 10.15
CA ALA A 113 -10.53 12.74 10.18
C ALA A 113 -11.12 11.45 9.60
N ASP A 114 -10.48 10.85 8.60
CA ASP A 114 -10.90 9.61 7.96
C ASP A 114 -10.30 8.34 8.60
N ARG A 115 -9.63 8.49 9.75
CA ARG A 115 -8.99 7.36 10.44
C ARG A 115 -9.95 6.20 10.68
N LYS A 116 -11.19 6.50 11.09
CA LYS A 116 -12.20 5.45 11.30
C LYS A 116 -12.51 4.70 10.01
N ARG A 117 -12.79 5.41 8.90
CA ARG A 117 -13.07 4.80 7.59
C ARG A 117 -11.89 3.96 7.10
N TYR A 118 -10.68 4.43 7.35
CA TYR A 118 -9.45 3.71 6.99
C TYR A 118 -9.35 2.38 7.74
N TYR A 119 -9.59 2.33 9.05
CA TYR A 119 -9.55 1.07 9.82
C TYR A 119 -10.76 0.18 9.54
N ASP A 120 -11.95 0.73 9.37
CA ASP A 120 -13.14 -0.03 8.96
C ASP A 120 -12.90 -0.77 7.63
N ALA A 121 -12.12 -0.19 6.69
CA ALA A 121 -11.77 -0.83 5.42
C ALA A 121 -10.86 -2.06 5.59
N PHE A 122 -9.96 -2.07 6.58
CA PHE A 122 -9.20 -3.28 6.95
C PHE A 122 -10.13 -4.34 7.52
N ASP A 123 -11.01 -3.96 8.44
CA ASP A 123 -11.94 -4.89 9.05
C ASP A 123 -12.87 -5.52 8.02
N GLU A 124 -13.38 -4.75 7.06
CA GLU A 124 -14.19 -5.25 5.94
C GLU A 124 -13.41 -6.25 5.09
N TYR A 125 -12.17 -5.91 4.74
CA TYR A 125 -11.32 -6.78 3.94
C TYR A 125 -11.07 -8.12 4.61
N TYR A 126 -10.71 -8.12 5.89
CA TYR A 126 -10.38 -9.34 6.62
C TYR A 126 -11.60 -10.16 7.04
N LYS A 127 -12.79 -9.56 7.12
CA LYS A 127 -14.05 -10.27 7.38
C LYS A 127 -14.66 -10.87 6.12
N ASN A 128 -14.64 -10.12 5.02
CA ASN A 128 -15.45 -10.40 3.82
C ASN A 128 -14.61 -10.60 2.55
N GLY A 129 -13.30 -10.36 2.58
CA GLY A 129 -12.40 -10.45 1.42
C GLY A 129 -12.53 -9.30 0.41
N GLY A 130 -13.42 -8.33 0.66
CA GLY A 130 -13.70 -7.20 -0.24
C GLY A 130 -12.74 -6.03 -0.06
N ALA A 131 -12.11 -5.53 -1.11
CA ALA A 131 -11.25 -4.35 -1.07
C ALA A 131 -12.00 -3.04 -1.40
N ALA A 132 -13.32 -3.07 -1.58
CA ALA A 132 -14.10 -1.95 -2.10
C ALA A 132 -14.01 -0.70 -1.20
N ALA A 133 -14.08 -0.85 0.12
CA ALA A 133 -13.99 0.28 1.04
C ALA A 133 -12.65 1.00 0.96
N MET A 134 -11.53 0.28 0.93
CA MET A 134 -10.20 0.87 0.77
C MET A 134 -10.02 1.46 -0.63
N THR A 135 -10.50 0.78 -1.67
CA THR A 135 -10.46 1.26 -3.06
C THR A 135 -11.19 2.60 -3.19
N ASN A 136 -12.40 2.71 -2.63
CA ASN A 136 -13.18 3.94 -2.64
C ASN A 136 -12.51 5.06 -1.83
N LEU A 137 -11.88 4.73 -0.72
CA LEU A 137 -11.14 5.70 0.08
C LEU A 137 -9.94 6.26 -0.70
N VAL A 138 -9.13 5.41 -1.32
CA VAL A 138 -7.97 5.81 -2.13
C VAL A 138 -8.41 6.59 -3.36
N ALA A 139 -9.43 6.12 -4.09
CA ALA A 139 -9.98 6.81 -5.25
C ALA A 139 -10.51 8.20 -4.90
N GLY A 140 -11.19 8.35 -3.78
CA GLY A 140 -11.68 9.63 -3.28
C GLY A 140 -10.55 10.64 -3.07
N TYR A 141 -9.46 10.23 -2.43
CA TYR A 141 -8.29 11.08 -2.23
C TYR A 141 -7.54 11.41 -3.53
N VAL A 142 -7.46 10.45 -4.47
CA VAL A 142 -6.86 10.70 -5.79
C VAL A 142 -7.67 11.74 -6.54
N ASN A 143 -9.01 11.63 -6.54
CA ASN A 143 -9.89 12.61 -7.19
C ASN A 143 -9.75 13.99 -6.55
N GLU A 144 -9.77 14.08 -5.20
CA GLU A 144 -9.54 15.35 -4.49
C GLU A 144 -8.24 16.03 -4.93
N ARG A 145 -7.15 15.25 -5.06
CA ARG A 145 -5.86 15.80 -5.52
C ARG A 145 -5.86 16.21 -6.98
N LEU A 146 -6.55 15.49 -7.85
CA LEU A 146 -6.71 15.87 -9.27
C LEU A 146 -7.51 17.16 -9.40
N ASP A 147 -8.59 17.31 -8.63
CA ASP A 147 -9.39 18.54 -8.61
C ASP A 147 -8.57 19.75 -8.12
N ASP A 148 -7.69 19.55 -7.11
CA ASP A 148 -6.77 20.60 -6.66
C ASP A 148 -5.80 21.02 -7.78
N TYR A 149 -5.26 20.08 -8.56
CA TYR A 149 -4.39 20.40 -9.69
C TYR A 149 -5.12 21.12 -10.81
N LEU A 150 -6.36 20.72 -11.12
CA LEU A 150 -7.17 21.40 -12.13
C LEU A 150 -7.46 22.86 -11.75
N ARG A 151 -7.84 23.12 -10.49
CA ARG A 151 -8.03 24.51 -10.00
C ARG A 151 -6.78 25.36 -10.16
N VAL A 152 -5.61 24.83 -9.80
CA VAL A 152 -4.33 25.57 -9.96
C VAL A 152 -4.06 25.89 -11.44
N LEU A 153 -4.34 24.95 -12.35
CA LEU A 153 -4.16 25.16 -13.78
C LEU A 153 -5.14 26.20 -14.34
N GLU A 154 -6.39 26.19 -13.90
CA GLU A 154 -7.41 27.19 -14.25
C GLU A 154 -7.00 28.58 -13.78
N ASP A 155 -6.59 28.71 -12.51
CA ASP A 155 -6.09 29.99 -11.95
C ASP A 155 -4.87 30.55 -12.71
N VAL A 156 -3.94 29.70 -13.12
CA VAL A 156 -2.78 30.10 -13.94
C VAL A 156 -3.20 30.54 -15.34
N ALA A 157 -4.15 29.83 -15.95
CA ALA A 157 -4.65 30.17 -17.28
C ALA A 157 -5.42 31.51 -17.30
N GLU A 158 -6.14 31.83 -16.24
CA GLU A 158 -6.90 33.09 -16.12
C GLU A 158 -6.00 34.29 -15.77
N ASN A 159 -4.99 34.10 -14.90
CA ASN A 159 -4.12 35.15 -14.41
C ASN A 159 -2.81 35.33 -15.21
N GLY A 160 -2.54 34.42 -16.14
CA GLY A 160 -1.33 34.43 -16.99
C GLY A 160 -1.49 35.20 -18.31
N LYS A 161 -2.53 36.04 -18.42
CA LYS A 161 -2.77 36.97 -19.56
C LYS A 161 -2.36 38.41 -19.11
#